data_8d64b82770e13f960d4eb64e5c4d958b
#
_entry.id   8d64b82770e13f960d4eb64e5c4d958b
#
_cell.length_a   1.000
_cell.length_b   1.000
_cell.length_c   1.000
_cell.angle_alpha   90.00
_cell.angle_beta   90.00
_cell.angle_gamma   90.00
#
_symmetry.space_group_name_H-M   'P 1'
#
loop_
_entity.id
_entity.type
_entity.pdbx_description
1 polymer ?
#
loop_
_entity_poly.entity_id
_entity_poly.type
_entity_poly.pdbx_seq_one_letter_code
_entity_poly.pdbx_strand_id
1 'polypeptide(L)'
;RDVTTDTAPTERMRINSAGNVTVSTGNLVIGTSGKGIDFSATSDGSGTMTSEVLDDYEEGTWTPTTNGDATGVFSGSVYGKYVKVGTLVYATFNFTVSTSFTGNSIGGLPYAVGSLSGSSVRPSMPIWFNAGSADYMIMTTIGGGGSYVGFSKFSGYQAWSPLINNNIRGTVIYQSA
;
A
#
# COMPACT_ATOMS: atom_id res chain seq x y z
N ARG A 1 -15.09 -3.25 -38.28
CA ARG A 1 -15.87 -2.02 -38.44
C ARG A 1 -17.29 -2.40 -38.73
N ASP A 2 -18.23 -2.07 -37.85
CA ASP A 2 -19.65 -2.14 -38.14
C ASP A 2 -20.04 -0.80 -38.77
N VAL A 3 -20.55 -0.82 -40.00
CA VAL A 3 -20.94 0.33 -40.81
C VAL A 3 -22.45 0.43 -40.99
N THR A 4 -23.22 -0.03 -40.03
CA THR A 4 -24.68 -0.04 -40.14
C THR A 4 -25.36 1.32 -39.93
N THR A 5 -24.59 2.33 -39.49
CA THR A 5 -25.07 3.73 -39.42
C THR A 5 -24.00 4.66 -39.97
N ASP A 6 -24.38 5.48 -40.95
CA ASP A 6 -23.52 6.48 -41.59
C ASP A 6 -23.32 7.72 -40.71
N THR A 7 -22.76 7.52 -39.53
CA THR A 7 -22.31 8.58 -38.63
C THR A 7 -20.82 8.82 -38.82
N ALA A 8 -20.40 10.08 -38.88
CA ALA A 8 -18.99 10.43 -38.98
C ALA A 8 -18.16 9.74 -37.89
N PRO A 9 -16.97 9.20 -38.23
CA PRO A 9 -16.11 8.53 -37.26
C PRO A 9 -15.78 9.48 -36.09
N THR A 10 -16.05 9.06 -34.87
CA THR A 10 -15.63 9.80 -33.69
C THR A 10 -14.16 9.47 -33.40
N GLU A 11 -13.34 10.51 -33.30
CA GLU A 11 -11.94 10.35 -32.92
C GLU A 11 -11.85 9.77 -31.49
N ARG A 12 -11.12 8.67 -31.32
CA ARG A 12 -10.88 8.02 -30.03
C ARG A 12 -9.44 8.15 -29.56
N MET A 13 -8.50 8.18 -30.48
CA MET A 13 -7.07 8.36 -30.23
C MET A 13 -6.43 9.16 -31.36
N ARG A 14 -5.48 10.01 -30.99
CA ARG A 14 -4.71 10.83 -31.94
C ARG A 14 -3.24 10.87 -31.53
N ILE A 15 -2.37 10.90 -32.54
CA ILE A 15 -0.98 11.33 -32.39
C ILE A 15 -0.85 12.63 -33.17
N ASN A 16 -0.46 13.74 -32.51
CA ASN A 16 -0.28 15.03 -33.16
C ASN A 16 1.14 15.22 -33.75
N SER A 17 1.35 16.30 -34.45
CA SER A 17 2.66 16.59 -35.04
C SER A 17 3.78 16.86 -34.05
N ALA A 18 3.46 17.14 -32.77
CA ALA A 18 4.44 17.26 -31.71
C ALA A 18 4.76 15.91 -31.03
N GLY A 19 4.16 14.81 -31.52
CA GLY A 19 4.37 13.46 -30.97
C GLY A 19 3.51 13.11 -29.76
N ASN A 20 2.59 13.97 -29.33
CA ASN A 20 1.71 13.67 -28.19
C ASN A 20 0.61 12.68 -28.60
N VAL A 21 0.41 11.66 -27.77
CA VAL A 21 -0.71 10.71 -27.89
C VAL A 21 -1.86 11.18 -27.00
N THR A 22 -3.05 11.35 -27.57
CA THR A 22 -4.27 11.72 -26.85
C THR A 22 -5.31 10.62 -27.00
N VAL A 23 -5.80 10.10 -25.89
CA VAL A 23 -7.00 9.24 -25.82
C VAL A 23 -8.18 10.13 -25.44
N SER A 24 -9.08 10.39 -26.40
CA SER A 24 -10.16 11.39 -26.23
C SER A 24 -11.29 10.89 -25.34
N THR A 25 -11.60 9.60 -25.40
CA THR A 25 -12.63 8.97 -24.54
C THR A 25 -12.25 7.50 -24.31
N GLY A 26 -12.33 7.08 -23.05
CA GLY A 26 -11.94 5.73 -22.64
C GLY A 26 -10.56 5.69 -21.99
N ASN A 27 -10.06 4.50 -21.75
CA ASN A 27 -8.80 4.23 -21.08
C ASN A 27 -7.76 3.68 -22.05
N LEU A 28 -6.47 3.90 -21.78
CA LEU A 28 -5.40 3.08 -22.36
C LEU A 28 -5.31 1.80 -21.51
N VAL A 29 -5.67 0.66 -22.11
CA VAL A 29 -5.68 -0.64 -21.43
C VAL A 29 -4.43 -1.41 -21.79
N ILE A 30 -3.61 -1.73 -20.81
CA ILE A 30 -2.48 -2.66 -20.94
C ILE A 30 -2.98 -4.03 -20.52
N GLY A 31 -3.30 -4.89 -21.46
CA GLY A 31 -4.02 -6.16 -21.25
C GLY A 31 -3.14 -7.35 -20.87
N THR A 32 -1.84 -7.17 -20.69
CA THR A 32 -0.92 -8.27 -20.38
C THR A 32 -0.11 -7.95 -19.13
N SER A 33 -0.06 -8.89 -18.19
CA SER A 33 0.75 -8.78 -16.98
C SER A 33 2.22 -8.55 -17.31
N GLY A 34 2.89 -7.69 -16.56
CA GLY A 34 4.30 -7.32 -16.79
C GLY A 34 4.53 -6.44 -18.02
N LYS A 35 3.47 -5.84 -18.56
CA LYS A 35 3.53 -4.84 -19.64
C LYS A 35 2.94 -3.54 -19.13
N GLY A 36 3.50 -2.42 -19.58
CA GLY A 36 3.12 -1.09 -19.13
C GLY A 36 3.69 0.02 -19.98
N ILE A 37 3.95 1.17 -19.37
CA ILE A 37 4.65 2.28 -20.02
C ILE A 37 6.14 2.09 -19.77
N ASP A 38 6.91 1.99 -20.82
CA ASP A 38 8.34 1.73 -20.81
C ASP A 38 9.12 3.06 -20.89
N PHE A 39 10.00 3.31 -19.94
CA PHE A 39 10.87 4.50 -19.85
C PHE A 39 12.34 4.18 -20.11
N SER A 40 12.67 2.98 -20.58
CA SER A 40 14.06 2.52 -20.79
C SER A 40 14.88 3.33 -21.79
N ALA A 41 14.23 4.25 -22.52
CA ALA A 41 14.92 5.19 -23.41
C ALA A 41 15.44 6.45 -22.68
N THR A 42 15.17 6.60 -21.40
CA THR A 42 15.68 7.72 -20.58
C THR A 42 17.01 7.36 -19.94
N SER A 43 17.76 8.38 -19.48
CA SER A 43 19.06 8.15 -18.84
C SER A 43 18.89 7.59 -17.44
N ASP A 44 19.63 6.55 -17.13
CA ASP A 44 19.67 5.91 -15.82
C ASP A 44 20.40 6.74 -14.76
N GLY A 45 20.07 6.48 -13.50
CA GLY A 45 20.88 6.93 -12.37
C GLY A 45 22.16 6.10 -12.19
N SER A 46 22.92 6.36 -11.13
CA SER A 46 24.16 5.65 -10.82
C SER A 46 23.97 4.24 -10.22
N GLY A 47 22.72 3.84 -9.96
CA GLY A 47 22.39 2.52 -9.43
C GLY A 47 22.29 1.44 -10.52
N THR A 48 22.07 0.20 -10.10
CA THR A 48 21.75 -0.88 -11.04
C THR A 48 20.25 -0.85 -11.32
N MET A 49 19.87 -0.59 -12.56
CA MET A 49 18.49 -0.62 -13.03
C MET A 49 17.99 -2.06 -13.10
N THR A 50 16.80 -2.31 -12.59
CA THR A 50 16.15 -3.62 -12.64
C THR A 50 14.91 -3.64 -13.52
N SER A 51 14.22 -2.50 -13.65
CA SER A 51 13.07 -2.31 -14.53
C SER A 51 12.78 -0.82 -14.70
N GLU A 52 12.35 -0.43 -15.89
CA GLU A 52 11.85 0.91 -16.21
C GLU A 52 10.44 0.87 -16.80
N VAL A 53 9.77 -0.26 -16.63
CA VAL A 53 8.37 -0.44 -17.04
C VAL A 53 7.45 -0.12 -15.87
N LEU A 54 6.58 0.85 -16.05
CA LEU A 54 5.45 1.09 -15.14
C LEU A 54 4.33 0.13 -15.52
N ASP A 55 4.32 -1.05 -14.91
CA ASP A 55 3.51 -2.20 -15.32
C ASP A 55 2.47 -2.64 -14.27
N ASP A 56 2.54 -2.10 -13.04
CA ASP A 56 1.72 -2.56 -11.95
C ASP A 56 1.21 -1.39 -11.10
N TYR A 57 -0.03 -1.00 -11.37
CA TYR A 57 -0.78 -0.04 -10.57
C TYR A 57 -2.06 -0.68 -10.08
N GLU A 58 -2.29 -0.63 -8.78
CA GLU A 58 -3.49 -1.16 -8.16
C GLU A 58 -3.95 -0.30 -6.98
N GLU A 59 -5.25 -0.09 -6.89
CA GLU A 59 -5.91 0.50 -5.73
C GLU A 59 -6.91 -0.47 -5.15
N GLY A 60 -7.03 -0.48 -3.82
CA GLY A 60 -7.99 -1.38 -3.20
C GLY A 60 -8.22 -1.09 -1.73
N THR A 61 -8.94 -2.02 -1.13
CA THR A 61 -9.20 -2.04 0.31
C THR A 61 -8.63 -3.30 0.92
N TRP A 62 -8.31 -3.23 2.21
CA TRP A 62 -7.86 -4.37 3.00
C TRP A 62 -8.45 -4.30 4.41
N THR A 63 -8.43 -5.40 5.11
CA THR A 63 -8.95 -5.47 6.47
C THR A 63 -7.81 -5.79 7.43
N PRO A 64 -7.44 -4.87 8.33
CA PRO A 64 -6.52 -5.17 9.41
C PRO A 64 -7.02 -6.35 10.26
N THR A 65 -6.13 -7.28 10.56
CA THR A 65 -6.42 -8.44 11.42
C THR A 65 -5.42 -8.49 12.57
N THR A 66 -5.71 -9.28 13.59
CA THR A 66 -4.70 -9.63 14.58
C THR A 66 -3.64 -10.54 13.95
N ASN A 67 -2.39 -10.43 14.39
CA ASN A 67 -1.29 -11.22 13.85
C ASN A 67 -0.74 -12.21 14.89
N GLY A 68 -0.48 -13.43 14.46
CA GLY A 68 0.13 -14.47 15.29
C GLY A 68 -0.72 -14.83 16.50
N ASP A 69 -0.07 -14.98 17.66
CA ASP A 69 -0.70 -15.33 18.93
C ASP A 69 -1.44 -14.16 19.61
N ALA A 70 -1.59 -13.05 18.89
CA ALA A 70 -2.34 -11.91 19.40
C ALA A 70 -3.81 -12.29 19.60
N THR A 71 -4.28 -12.17 20.84
CA THR A 71 -5.69 -12.33 21.17
C THR A 71 -6.35 -10.97 21.30
N GLY A 72 -7.62 -10.89 20.99
CA GLY A 72 -8.40 -9.67 21.07
C GLY A 72 -9.21 -9.46 19.80
N VAL A 73 -10.06 -8.47 19.83
CA VAL A 73 -10.96 -8.15 18.70
C VAL A 73 -10.81 -6.69 18.35
N PHE A 74 -10.64 -6.44 17.08
CA PHE A 74 -10.81 -5.10 16.53
C PHE A 74 -12.31 -4.81 16.40
N SER A 75 -12.71 -3.60 16.73
CA SER A 75 -14.09 -3.14 16.69
C SER A 75 -14.20 -1.80 15.97
N GLY A 76 -15.43 -1.30 15.85
CA GLY A 76 -15.71 -0.10 15.08
C GLY A 76 -15.55 -0.33 13.59
N SER A 77 -15.15 0.71 12.88
CA SER A 77 -14.88 0.62 11.44
C SER A 77 -13.47 0.08 11.22
N VAL A 78 -13.34 -1.23 11.05
CA VAL A 78 -12.07 -1.91 10.74
C VAL A 78 -11.89 -1.93 9.23
N TYR A 79 -11.03 -1.08 8.72
CA TYR A 79 -10.76 -0.99 7.27
C TYR A 79 -9.40 -0.37 6.97
N GLY A 80 -8.92 -0.64 5.79
CA GLY A 80 -7.76 0.02 5.19
C GLY A 80 -7.97 0.24 3.70
N LYS A 81 -7.21 1.16 3.15
CA LYS A 81 -7.08 1.40 1.71
C LYS A 81 -5.63 1.29 1.33
N TYR A 82 -5.36 0.93 0.10
CA TYR A 82 -4.00 0.92 -0.41
C TYR A 82 -3.92 1.39 -1.86
N VAL A 83 -2.74 1.83 -2.22
CA VAL A 83 -2.29 2.06 -3.60
C VAL A 83 -0.96 1.36 -3.75
N LYS A 84 -0.78 0.64 -4.85
CA LYS A 84 0.46 -0.01 -5.27
C LYS A 84 0.93 0.58 -6.59
N VAL A 85 2.20 0.91 -6.68
CA VAL A 85 2.87 1.34 -7.92
C VAL A 85 4.19 0.57 -8.03
N GLY A 86 4.28 -0.32 -8.98
CA GLY A 86 5.39 -1.27 -9.04
C GLY A 86 5.46 -2.07 -7.74
N THR A 87 6.59 -2.05 -7.05
CA THR A 87 6.75 -2.70 -5.74
C THR A 87 6.38 -1.82 -4.55
N LEU A 88 6.16 -0.51 -4.75
CA LEU A 88 5.84 0.40 -3.66
C LEU A 88 4.37 0.29 -3.26
N VAL A 89 4.11 -0.01 -2.00
CA VAL A 89 2.79 -0.06 -1.40
C VAL A 89 2.64 1.05 -0.37
N TYR A 90 1.62 1.89 -0.56
CA TYR A 90 1.12 2.85 0.41
C TYR A 90 -0.20 2.34 0.95
N ALA A 91 -0.29 2.03 2.23
CA ALA A 91 -1.50 1.50 2.84
C ALA A 91 -1.88 2.30 4.09
N THR A 92 -3.17 2.62 4.21
CA THR A 92 -3.76 3.25 5.39
C THR A 92 -4.60 2.25 6.15
N PHE A 93 -4.80 2.47 7.44
CA PHE A 93 -5.67 1.63 8.26
C PHE A 93 -6.39 2.41 9.35
N ASN A 94 -7.52 1.86 9.79
CA ASN A 94 -8.31 2.33 10.89
C ASN A 94 -8.94 1.15 11.62
N PHE A 95 -8.88 1.13 12.94
CA PHE A 95 -9.60 0.19 13.80
C PHE A 95 -9.64 0.70 15.24
N THR A 96 -10.49 0.11 16.06
CA THR A 96 -10.52 0.33 17.52
C THR A 96 -10.14 -0.98 18.20
N VAL A 97 -9.32 -0.92 19.22
CA VAL A 97 -9.02 -2.08 20.06
C VAL A 97 -10.12 -2.19 21.12
N SER A 98 -10.90 -3.28 21.09
CA SER A 98 -12.12 -3.38 21.92
C SER A 98 -11.88 -3.90 23.33
N THR A 99 -11.09 -4.90 23.55
CA THR A 99 -10.80 -5.43 24.89
C THR A 99 -9.47 -6.14 24.87
N SER A 100 -8.84 -6.32 26.01
CA SER A 100 -7.58 -7.04 26.23
C SER A 100 -6.91 -7.61 24.96
N PHE A 101 -6.33 -6.73 24.16
CA PHE A 101 -5.52 -7.15 23.02
C PHE A 101 -4.13 -7.51 23.55
N THR A 102 -3.75 -8.76 23.40
CA THR A 102 -2.39 -9.20 23.69
C THR A 102 -1.64 -9.31 22.37
N GLY A 103 -0.56 -8.59 22.23
CA GLY A 103 0.22 -8.57 21.03
C GLY A 103 0.74 -7.17 20.69
N ASN A 104 1.57 -7.07 19.70
CA ASN A 104 2.19 -5.82 19.28
C ASN A 104 2.17 -5.65 17.74
N SER A 105 1.32 -6.40 17.06
CA SER A 105 1.29 -6.36 15.57
C SER A 105 -0.10 -6.59 15.02
N ILE A 106 -0.33 -6.02 13.86
CA ILE A 106 -1.51 -6.27 13.02
C ILE A 106 -1.07 -6.98 11.75
N GLY A 107 -1.92 -7.88 11.28
CA GLY A 107 -1.75 -8.61 10.04
C GLY A 107 -2.72 -8.16 8.95
N GLY A 108 -2.79 -8.96 7.89
CA GLY A 108 -3.72 -8.75 6.79
C GLY A 108 -3.29 -7.68 5.79
N LEU A 109 -2.00 -7.31 5.77
CA LEU A 109 -1.49 -6.38 4.74
C LEU A 109 -1.87 -6.84 3.33
N PRO A 110 -2.17 -5.92 2.40
CA PRO A 110 -2.62 -6.26 1.06
C PRO A 110 -1.58 -7.06 0.26
N TYR A 111 -0.31 -6.87 0.56
CA TYR A 111 0.80 -7.61 -0.06
C TYR A 111 1.82 -8.04 1.00
N ALA A 112 2.48 -9.15 0.74
CA ALA A 112 3.63 -9.56 1.55
C ALA A 112 4.75 -8.52 1.46
N VAL A 113 5.45 -8.30 2.55
CA VAL A 113 6.57 -7.36 2.61
C VAL A 113 7.79 -7.98 1.95
N GLY A 114 8.41 -7.27 1.03
CA GLY A 114 9.65 -7.68 0.39
C GLY A 114 10.79 -7.82 1.40
N SER A 115 11.71 -8.71 1.12
CA SER A 115 12.91 -8.92 1.91
C SER A 115 14.13 -8.38 1.18
N LEU A 116 14.88 -7.50 1.81
CA LEU A 116 16.21 -7.10 1.32
C LEU A 116 17.24 -8.08 1.87
N SER A 117 17.71 -9.02 1.02
CA SER A 117 18.90 -9.86 1.26
C SER A 117 19.16 -10.19 2.74
N GLY A 118 18.24 -10.90 3.40
CA GLY A 118 18.42 -11.35 4.79
C GLY A 118 18.16 -10.30 5.89
N SER A 119 17.80 -9.08 5.55
CA SER A 119 17.46 -8.04 6.50
C SER A 119 16.03 -7.54 6.28
N SER A 120 15.26 -7.45 7.36
CA SER A 120 13.94 -6.84 7.32
C SER A 120 14.07 -5.36 6.98
N VAL A 121 13.42 -4.91 5.91
CA VAL A 121 13.18 -3.48 5.72
C VAL A 121 12.31 -3.03 6.88
N ARG A 122 12.79 -2.10 7.66
CA ARG A 122 12.05 -1.54 8.81
C ARG A 122 11.64 -0.11 8.48
N PRO A 123 10.57 0.10 7.72
CA PRO A 123 10.03 1.44 7.62
C PRO A 123 9.50 1.83 9.00
N SER A 124 10.00 2.91 9.55
CA SER A 124 9.43 3.52 10.74
C SER A 124 8.46 4.60 10.30
N MET A 125 7.22 4.51 10.70
CA MET A 125 6.21 5.50 10.34
C MET A 125 5.45 5.98 11.57
N PRO A 126 5.16 7.28 11.67
CA PRO A 126 4.34 7.79 12.76
C PRO A 126 2.92 7.24 12.62
N ILE A 127 2.40 6.65 13.68
CA ILE A 127 1.00 6.25 13.82
C ILE A 127 0.35 7.21 14.79
N TRP A 128 -0.80 7.73 14.42
CA TRP A 128 -1.59 8.58 15.31
C TRP A 128 -2.55 7.73 16.15
N PHE A 129 -2.60 8.03 17.43
CA PHE A 129 -3.54 7.44 18.39
C PHE A 129 -4.40 8.53 18.99
N ASN A 130 -5.68 8.27 19.11
CA ASN A 130 -6.54 9.05 19.96
C ASN A 130 -6.66 8.35 21.33
N ALA A 131 -5.62 8.44 22.13
CA ALA A 131 -5.59 7.92 23.49
C ALA A 131 -5.60 9.09 24.47
N GLY A 132 -6.75 9.56 24.77
CA GLY A 132 -7.20 10.42 25.89
C GLY A 132 -6.25 11.39 26.58
N SER A 133 -4.98 11.27 26.70
CA SER A 133 -4.07 12.26 27.31
C SER A 133 -2.58 12.02 27.08
N ALA A 134 -2.18 11.14 26.20
CA ALA A 134 -0.78 10.95 25.87
C ALA A 134 -0.62 10.65 24.39
N ASP A 135 0.00 11.58 23.66
CA ASP A 135 0.44 11.35 22.29
C ASP A 135 1.62 10.37 22.31
N TYR A 136 1.39 9.16 21.83
CA TYR A 136 2.45 8.20 21.66
C TYR A 136 2.89 8.19 20.18
N MET A 137 4.15 8.45 19.91
CA MET A 137 4.76 8.13 18.63
C MET A 137 5.18 6.66 18.68
N ILE A 138 4.56 5.83 17.87
CA ILE A 138 4.90 4.42 17.72
C ILE A 138 5.66 4.23 16.42
N MET A 139 6.82 3.62 16.54
CA MET A 139 7.58 3.16 15.38
C MET A 139 7.03 1.81 14.95
N THR A 140 6.73 1.68 13.68
CA THR A 140 6.33 0.39 13.11
C THR A 140 7.55 -0.37 12.63
N THR A 141 7.58 -1.66 12.89
CA THR A 141 8.53 -2.58 12.26
C THR A 141 7.75 -3.55 11.40
N ILE A 142 8.13 -3.70 10.15
CA ILE A 142 7.60 -4.74 9.29
C ILE A 142 8.64 -5.83 9.19
N GLY A 143 8.26 -7.06 9.49
CA GLY A 143 9.13 -8.23 9.28
C GLY A 143 9.22 -8.57 7.80
N GLY A 144 10.42 -8.73 7.26
CA GLY A 144 10.62 -9.23 5.89
C GLY A 144 9.98 -10.60 5.69
N GLY A 145 9.29 -10.79 4.56
CA GLY A 145 8.57 -12.01 4.23
C GLY A 145 7.25 -12.20 4.97
N GLY A 146 6.87 -11.31 5.86
CA GLY A 146 5.60 -11.34 6.59
C GLY A 146 4.58 -10.36 6.02
N SER A 147 3.31 -10.56 6.37
CA SER A 147 2.20 -9.66 6.04
C SER A 147 1.66 -8.97 7.27
N TYR A 148 2.56 -8.43 8.09
CA TYR A 148 2.18 -7.79 9.36
C TYR A 148 2.99 -6.53 9.65
N VAL A 149 2.39 -5.65 10.44
CA VAL A 149 3.01 -4.42 10.97
C VAL A 149 3.18 -4.58 12.47
N GLY A 150 4.40 -4.55 12.95
CA GLY A 150 4.70 -4.51 14.37
C GLY A 150 4.69 -3.08 14.91
N PHE A 151 4.28 -2.91 16.15
CA PHE A 151 4.28 -1.63 16.85
C PHE A 151 5.31 -1.66 17.97
N SER A 152 6.16 -0.65 18.01
CA SER A 152 7.20 -0.53 19.02
C SER A 152 7.15 0.86 19.65
N LYS A 153 7.31 0.95 20.96
CA LYS A 153 7.56 2.20 21.64
C LYS A 153 9.03 2.62 21.43
N PHE A 154 9.30 3.91 21.49
CA PHE A 154 10.67 4.42 21.42
C PHE A 154 11.59 3.85 22.55
N SER A 155 11.01 3.35 23.64
CA SER A 155 11.74 2.75 24.78
C SER A 155 11.50 1.24 24.96
N GLY A 156 11.01 0.53 23.92
CA GLY A 156 10.74 -0.91 23.98
C GLY A 156 9.37 -1.31 23.45
N TYR A 157 9.09 -2.61 23.44
CA TYR A 157 7.78 -3.12 23.02
C TYR A 157 6.67 -2.64 23.95
N GLN A 158 5.57 -2.15 23.38
CA GLN A 158 4.38 -1.78 24.13
C GLN A 158 3.34 -2.88 24.05
N ALA A 159 2.85 -3.30 25.20
CA ALA A 159 1.58 -4.00 25.25
C ALA A 159 0.43 -3.05 24.87
N TRP A 160 -0.57 -3.57 24.20
CA TRP A 160 -1.76 -2.84 23.74
C TRP A 160 -2.71 -2.40 24.89
N SER A 161 -2.39 -2.79 26.12
CA SER A 161 -3.20 -2.47 27.30
C SER A 161 -3.60 -0.99 27.41
N PRO A 162 -2.73 -0.01 27.13
CA PRO A 162 -3.13 1.40 27.14
C PRO A 162 -3.95 1.83 25.92
N LEU A 163 -4.12 0.96 24.93
CA LEU A 163 -4.81 1.27 23.67
C LEU A 163 -6.25 0.76 23.64
N ILE A 164 -6.70 0.05 24.67
CA ILE A 164 -8.06 -0.48 24.79
C ILE A 164 -9.08 0.67 24.70
N ASN A 165 -10.11 0.47 23.90
CA ASN A 165 -11.15 1.45 23.56
C ASN A 165 -10.67 2.70 22.81
N ASN A 166 -9.44 2.69 22.30
CA ASN A 166 -8.91 3.77 21.48
C ASN A 166 -8.95 3.45 20.01
N ASN A 167 -9.23 4.47 19.20
CA ASN A 167 -9.17 4.37 17.75
C ASN A 167 -7.72 4.55 17.29
N ILE A 168 -7.27 3.62 16.49
CA ILE A 168 -5.92 3.59 15.92
C ILE A 168 -6.02 3.82 14.42
N ARG A 169 -5.30 4.81 13.95
CA ARG A 169 -5.20 5.16 12.53
C ARG A 169 -3.75 5.29 12.14
N GLY A 170 -3.43 4.86 10.97
CA GLY A 170 -2.06 4.96 10.52
C GLY A 170 -1.89 4.74 9.03
N THR A 171 -0.65 4.91 8.64
CA THR A 171 -0.19 4.68 7.27
C THR A 171 1.06 3.82 7.35
N VAL A 172 1.20 2.92 6.43
CA VAL A 172 2.41 2.13 6.23
C VAL A 172 2.84 2.22 4.78
N ILE A 173 4.12 2.45 4.54
CA ILE A 173 4.72 2.43 3.21
C ILE A 173 5.80 1.34 3.22
N TYR A 174 5.75 0.45 2.26
CA TYR A 174 6.70 -0.66 2.15
C TYR A 174 6.86 -1.11 0.71
N GLN A 175 7.90 -1.91 0.47
CA GLN A 175 8.06 -2.62 -0.78
C GLN A 175 7.44 -4.02 -0.65
N SER A 176 6.62 -4.38 -1.62
CA SER A 176 6.09 -5.75 -1.74
C SER A 176 7.19 -6.72 -2.19
N ALA A 177 6.97 -7.99 -1.85
CA ALA A 177 7.81 -9.10 -2.31
C ALA A 177 7.68 -9.31 -3.83
#